data_21c211c3934e6410b4bb559d75433718
#
_entry.id   21c211c3934e6410b4bb559d75433718
#
_cell.length_a   1.000
_cell.length_b   1.000
_cell.length_c   1.000
_cell.angle_alpha   90.00
_cell.angle_beta   90.00
_cell.angle_gamma   90.00
#
_symmetry.space_group_name_H-M   'P 1'
#
loop_
_entity.id
_entity.type
_entity.pdbx_description
1 polymer ?
#
loop_
_entity_poly.entity_id
_entity_poly.type
_entity_poly.pdbx_seq_one_letter_code
_entity_poly.pdbx_strand_id
1 'polypeptide(L)'
;MCKPAPALTLFLVISFFSAAQETMPAPKTAYSPVPVKAAQEPNPVKSTPESIAEGKKIYGDDCAQCHGTTGDGKTDVAKDLKIPDLTDPALLKARTDGELFYILKNGHGDMPPEGDRVKPEQLWDLVNHVRSLARKQPPAEQKPSN
;
A
#
# COMPACT_ATOMS: atom_id res chain seq x y z
N MET A 1 -54.30 36.65 -58.67
CA MET A 1 -52.88 37.00 -58.32
C MET A 1 -52.66 36.63 -56.94
N CYS A 2 -52.23 35.38 -56.67
CA CYS A 2 -51.90 34.88 -55.33
C CYS A 2 -50.40 35.05 -55.10
N LYS A 3 -50.02 35.77 -54.08
CA LYS A 3 -48.65 35.88 -53.61
C LYS A 3 -48.30 34.67 -52.72
N PRO A 4 -47.14 33.99 -52.91
CA PRO A 4 -46.71 32.96 -52.02
C PRO A 4 -46.09 33.57 -50.75
N ALA A 5 -46.42 32.98 -49.60
CA ALA A 5 -45.81 33.26 -48.28
C ALA A 5 -44.40 32.63 -48.14
N PRO A 6 -43.46 33.27 -47.46
CA PRO A 6 -42.15 32.70 -47.23
C PRO A 6 -42.20 31.61 -46.17
N ALA A 7 -41.63 30.46 -46.49
CA ALA A 7 -41.40 29.35 -45.55
C ALA A 7 -40.33 29.74 -44.52
N LEU A 8 -40.69 29.79 -43.26
CA LEU A 8 -39.79 30.03 -42.17
C LEU A 8 -39.06 28.71 -41.79
N THR A 9 -37.83 28.58 -42.22
CA THR A 9 -36.97 27.42 -41.90
C THR A 9 -36.45 27.56 -40.50
N LEU A 10 -36.99 26.76 -39.59
CA LEU A 10 -36.56 26.68 -38.20
C LEU A 10 -35.28 25.84 -38.12
N PHE A 11 -34.12 26.49 -37.96
CA PHE A 11 -32.86 25.82 -37.66
C PHE A 11 -32.81 25.35 -36.24
N LEU A 12 -32.99 24.05 -36.01
CA LEU A 12 -32.83 23.40 -34.70
C LEU A 12 -31.34 23.26 -34.44
N VAL A 13 -30.76 24.15 -33.64
CA VAL A 13 -29.39 24.05 -33.15
C VAL A 13 -29.36 23.02 -32.01
N ILE A 14 -28.97 21.79 -32.35
CA ILE A 14 -28.70 20.76 -31.35
C ILE A 14 -27.33 21.04 -30.72
N SER A 15 -27.30 21.69 -29.57
CA SER A 15 -26.10 21.84 -28.74
C SER A 15 -25.73 20.50 -28.17
N PHE A 16 -24.70 19.86 -28.73
CA PHE A 16 -24.06 18.71 -28.07
C PHE A 16 -23.34 19.19 -26.82
N PHE A 17 -24.00 18.99 -25.69
CA PHE A 17 -23.37 19.14 -24.37
C PHE A 17 -22.47 17.91 -24.16
N SER A 18 -21.20 18.04 -24.55
CA SER A 18 -20.17 17.02 -24.25
C SER A 18 -19.91 17.06 -22.75
N ALA A 19 -20.61 16.21 -22.00
CA ALA A 19 -20.30 15.96 -20.61
C ALA A 19 -18.94 15.25 -20.57
N ALA A 20 -17.87 15.98 -20.25
CA ALA A 20 -16.61 15.39 -19.85
C ALA A 20 -16.89 14.55 -18.59
N GLN A 21 -16.93 13.22 -18.75
CA GLN A 21 -16.94 12.30 -17.63
C GLN A 21 -15.55 12.39 -16.98
N GLU A 22 -15.46 13.18 -15.90
CA GLU A 22 -14.35 13.06 -14.97
C GLU A 22 -14.40 11.64 -14.42
N THR A 23 -13.49 10.81 -14.90
CA THR A 23 -13.27 9.48 -14.34
C THR A 23 -12.74 9.66 -12.93
N MET A 24 -13.62 9.56 -11.94
CA MET A 24 -13.21 9.47 -10.54
C MET A 24 -12.21 8.30 -10.42
N PRO A 25 -11.05 8.52 -9.78
CA PRO A 25 -10.13 7.42 -9.53
C PRO A 25 -10.86 6.33 -8.77
N ALA A 26 -10.77 5.10 -9.25
CA ALA A 26 -11.37 3.95 -8.59
C ALA A 26 -10.92 3.90 -7.14
N PRO A 27 -11.81 3.56 -6.17
CA PRO A 27 -11.43 3.44 -4.78
C PRO A 27 -10.27 2.44 -4.65
N LYS A 28 -9.18 2.84 -4.00
CA LYS A 28 -7.95 2.04 -3.80
C LYS A 28 -8.14 0.81 -2.89
N THR A 29 -9.36 0.41 -2.62
CA THR A 29 -9.71 -0.68 -1.70
C THR A 29 -9.70 -2.08 -2.33
N ALA A 30 -9.31 -2.21 -3.60
CA ALA A 30 -9.11 -3.54 -4.19
C ALA A 30 -7.73 -4.06 -3.79
N TYR A 31 -7.70 -5.09 -2.98
CA TYR A 31 -6.55 -5.96 -2.70
C TYR A 31 -5.97 -6.45 -4.04
N SER A 32 -5.04 -5.70 -4.61
CA SER A 32 -4.33 -6.18 -5.80
C SER A 32 -3.39 -7.29 -5.39
N PRO A 33 -3.55 -8.52 -5.92
CA PRO A 33 -2.64 -9.61 -5.59
C PRO A 33 -1.21 -9.24 -6.02
N VAL A 34 -0.24 -9.59 -5.19
CA VAL A 34 1.17 -9.40 -5.55
C VAL A 34 1.48 -10.28 -6.78
N PRO A 35 2.04 -9.70 -7.87
CA PRO A 35 2.41 -10.49 -9.05
C PRO A 35 3.41 -11.59 -8.69
N VAL A 36 3.24 -12.78 -9.26
CA VAL A 36 4.13 -13.94 -8.99
C VAL A 36 5.60 -13.60 -9.21
N LYS A 37 5.92 -12.84 -10.27
CA LYS A 37 7.29 -12.40 -10.54
C LYS A 37 7.85 -11.54 -9.41
N ALA A 38 7.06 -10.62 -8.86
CA ALA A 38 7.49 -9.78 -7.74
C ALA A 38 7.68 -10.61 -6.46
N ALA A 39 6.78 -11.57 -6.20
CA ALA A 39 6.90 -12.46 -5.05
C ALA A 39 8.16 -13.34 -5.09
N GLN A 40 8.68 -13.62 -6.28
CA GLN A 40 9.90 -14.43 -6.47
C GLN A 40 11.20 -13.59 -6.44
N GLU A 41 11.12 -12.27 -6.35
CA GLU A 41 12.29 -11.41 -6.34
C GLU A 41 13.06 -11.59 -5.02
N PRO A 42 14.33 -12.00 -5.05
CA PRO A 42 15.14 -12.15 -3.85
C PRO A 42 15.58 -10.77 -3.35
N ASN A 43 15.72 -10.62 -2.04
CA ASN A 43 16.29 -9.41 -1.47
C ASN A 43 17.79 -9.31 -1.82
N PRO A 44 18.21 -8.31 -2.62
CA PRO A 44 19.61 -8.15 -2.99
C PRO A 44 20.46 -7.55 -1.84
N VAL A 45 19.81 -6.96 -0.83
CA VAL A 45 20.49 -6.34 0.32
C VAL A 45 20.59 -7.34 1.47
N LYS A 46 21.80 -7.65 1.88
CA LYS A 46 22.01 -8.54 3.03
C LYS A 46 21.43 -7.96 4.31
N SER A 47 20.78 -8.82 5.11
CA SER A 47 20.23 -8.43 6.42
C SER A 47 21.39 -8.29 7.44
N THR A 48 22.03 -7.12 7.46
CA THR A 48 23.08 -6.75 8.42
C THR A 48 22.52 -5.78 9.46
N PRO A 49 23.19 -5.57 10.61
CA PRO A 49 22.80 -4.55 11.59
C PRO A 49 22.66 -3.16 10.98
N GLU A 50 23.51 -2.80 10.02
CA GLU A 50 23.52 -1.51 9.33
C GLU A 50 22.27 -1.36 8.44
N SER A 51 21.97 -2.37 7.60
CA SER A 51 20.77 -2.40 6.77
C SER A 51 19.50 -2.32 7.62
N ILE A 52 19.42 -3.08 8.71
CA ILE A 52 18.30 -3.04 9.64
C ILE A 52 18.17 -1.65 10.29
N ALA A 53 19.28 -0.98 10.60
CA ALA A 53 19.27 0.36 11.20
C ALA A 53 18.79 1.42 10.19
N GLU A 54 19.19 1.32 8.91
CA GLU A 54 18.69 2.21 7.85
C GLU A 54 17.18 2.00 7.64
N GLY A 55 16.73 0.75 7.52
CA GLY A 55 15.31 0.44 7.42
C GLY A 55 14.50 0.92 8.63
N LYS A 56 15.08 0.88 9.83
CA LYS A 56 14.45 1.40 11.06
C LYS A 56 14.22 2.90 11.02
N LYS A 57 15.11 3.68 10.40
CA LYS A 57 14.91 5.15 10.26
C LYS A 57 13.68 5.42 9.42
N ILE A 58 13.60 4.81 8.24
CA ILE A 58 12.45 4.95 7.34
C ILE A 58 11.16 4.50 8.03
N TYR A 59 11.22 3.37 8.72
CA TYR A 59 10.08 2.85 9.46
C TYR A 59 9.58 3.84 10.51
N GLY A 60 10.48 4.49 11.23
CA GLY A 60 10.17 5.49 12.26
C GLY A 60 9.44 6.71 11.69
N ASP A 61 9.85 7.16 10.50
CA ASP A 61 9.33 8.36 9.87
C ASP A 61 7.99 8.11 9.16
N ASP A 62 7.84 6.99 8.46
CA ASP A 62 6.73 6.76 7.53
C ASP A 62 5.72 5.68 7.99
N CYS A 63 6.14 4.71 8.81
CA CYS A 63 5.34 3.52 9.11
C CYS A 63 4.81 3.48 10.55
N ALA A 64 5.60 3.99 11.50
CA ALA A 64 5.32 3.86 12.93
C ALA A 64 4.02 4.53 13.38
N GLN A 65 3.54 5.54 12.68
CA GLN A 65 2.27 6.19 12.97
C GLN A 65 1.10 5.20 12.93
N CYS A 66 1.12 4.30 11.95
CA CYS A 66 0.07 3.30 11.78
C CYS A 66 0.45 1.98 12.46
N HIS A 67 1.64 1.45 12.22
CA HIS A 67 2.06 0.13 12.68
C HIS A 67 2.58 0.09 14.13
N GLY A 68 2.77 1.25 14.76
CA GLY A 68 3.42 1.35 16.07
C GLY A 68 4.96 1.33 15.95
N THR A 69 5.65 1.93 16.90
CA THR A 69 7.13 2.00 16.91
C THR A 69 7.80 0.64 17.07
N THR A 70 7.08 -0.33 17.61
CA THR A 70 7.49 -1.72 17.79
C THR A 70 6.97 -2.65 16.70
N GLY A 71 6.05 -2.18 15.85
CA GLY A 71 5.41 -2.97 14.80
C GLY A 71 4.25 -3.84 15.30
N ASP A 72 3.82 -3.69 16.55
CA ASP A 72 2.79 -4.53 17.16
C ASP A 72 1.34 -4.11 16.86
N GLY A 73 1.16 -3.07 16.03
CA GLY A 73 -0.17 -2.62 15.61
C GLY A 73 -1.06 -2.08 16.73
N LYS A 74 -0.49 -1.66 17.87
CA LYS A 74 -1.27 -1.16 19.02
C LYS A 74 -1.50 0.35 19.01
N THR A 75 -1.67 0.93 17.83
CA THR A 75 -2.08 2.33 17.66
C THR A 75 -3.61 2.42 17.50
N ASP A 76 -4.17 3.62 17.69
CA ASP A 76 -5.60 3.80 17.46
C ASP A 76 -5.95 3.63 15.98
N VAL A 77 -5.10 4.14 15.08
CA VAL A 77 -5.23 3.90 13.62
C VAL A 77 -5.20 2.42 13.28
N ALA A 78 -4.30 1.66 13.94
CA ALA A 78 -4.20 0.22 13.68
C ALA A 78 -5.47 -0.54 14.10
N LYS A 79 -6.12 -0.14 15.18
CA LYS A 79 -7.39 -0.74 15.62
C LYS A 79 -8.51 -0.49 14.63
N ASP A 80 -8.63 0.74 14.13
CA ASP A 80 -9.68 1.15 13.20
C ASP A 80 -9.51 0.47 11.84
N LEU A 81 -8.30 0.42 11.31
CA LEU A 81 -7.97 -0.15 10.00
C LEU A 81 -7.64 -1.65 10.05
N LYS A 82 -7.65 -2.28 11.24
CA LYS A 82 -7.28 -3.70 11.44
C LYS A 82 -5.90 -4.04 10.89
N ILE A 83 -4.94 -3.16 11.15
CA ILE A 83 -3.55 -3.33 10.70
C ILE A 83 -2.95 -4.55 11.42
N PRO A 84 -2.30 -5.46 10.68
CA PRO A 84 -1.74 -6.67 11.28
C PRO A 84 -0.52 -6.37 12.16
N ASP A 85 -0.30 -7.23 13.16
CA ASP A 85 0.87 -7.22 14.01
C ASP A 85 2.10 -7.71 13.23
N LEU A 86 3.03 -6.81 12.91
CA LEU A 86 4.27 -7.12 12.19
C LEU A 86 5.29 -7.86 13.07
N THR A 87 5.03 -8.01 14.35
CA THR A 87 5.88 -8.80 15.25
C THR A 87 5.50 -10.27 15.24
N ASP A 88 4.36 -10.65 14.65
CA ASP A 88 3.95 -12.03 14.50
C ASP A 88 4.84 -12.78 13.50
N PRO A 89 5.61 -13.79 13.96
CA PRO A 89 6.46 -14.58 13.09
C PRO A 89 5.68 -15.35 12.01
N ALA A 90 4.45 -15.76 12.29
CA ALA A 90 3.64 -16.52 11.33
C ALA A 90 3.21 -15.64 10.15
N LEU A 91 2.83 -14.38 10.43
CA LEU A 91 2.50 -13.39 9.41
C LEU A 91 3.67 -13.16 8.45
N LEU A 92 4.85 -12.88 9.01
CA LEU A 92 6.02 -12.56 8.18
C LEU A 92 6.59 -13.79 7.47
N LYS A 93 6.51 -14.99 8.07
CA LYS A 93 6.92 -16.23 7.42
C LYS A 93 6.04 -16.58 6.21
N ALA A 94 4.77 -16.20 6.23
CA ALA A 94 3.83 -16.43 5.13
C ALA A 94 4.08 -15.53 3.90
N ARG A 95 4.98 -14.56 4.00
CA ARG A 95 5.33 -13.62 2.92
C ARG A 95 6.78 -13.76 2.49
N THR A 96 7.05 -13.68 1.19
CA THR A 96 8.41 -13.58 0.67
C THR A 96 8.95 -12.15 0.83
N ASP A 97 10.27 -11.97 0.68
CA ASP A 97 10.87 -10.62 0.70
C ASP A 97 10.41 -9.79 -0.49
N GLY A 98 10.25 -10.41 -1.67
CA GLY A 98 9.72 -9.76 -2.85
C GLY A 98 8.26 -9.31 -2.68
N GLU A 99 7.42 -10.09 -1.98
CA GLU A 99 6.06 -9.66 -1.63
C GLU A 99 6.08 -8.44 -0.70
N LEU A 100 6.92 -8.45 0.33
CA LEU A 100 7.05 -7.32 1.24
C LEU A 100 7.53 -6.08 0.50
N PHE A 101 8.57 -6.22 -0.34
CA PHE A 101 9.06 -5.13 -1.18
C PHE A 101 7.98 -4.56 -2.09
N TYR A 102 7.22 -5.43 -2.75
CA TYR A 102 6.13 -5.01 -3.65
C TYR A 102 5.06 -4.23 -2.89
N ILE A 103 4.67 -4.70 -1.70
CA ILE A 103 3.68 -4.04 -0.84
C ILE A 103 4.19 -2.67 -0.39
N LEU A 104 5.43 -2.57 0.07
CA LEU A 104 6.03 -1.31 0.47
C LEU A 104 6.10 -0.32 -0.70
N LYS A 105 6.52 -0.79 -1.86
CA LYS A 105 6.67 0.05 -3.05
C LYS A 105 5.35 0.59 -3.59
N ASN A 106 4.32 -0.24 -3.65
CA ASN A 106 3.08 0.06 -4.38
C ASN A 106 1.90 0.39 -3.45
N GLY A 107 2.06 0.19 -2.14
CA GLY A 107 0.96 0.25 -1.18
C GLY A 107 0.08 -0.99 -1.20
N HIS A 108 -0.83 -1.10 -0.25
CA HIS A 108 -1.73 -2.23 -0.13
C HIS A 108 -3.00 -1.86 0.67
N GLY A 109 -4.16 -1.86 0.02
CA GLY A 109 -5.39 -1.38 0.65
C GLY A 109 -5.25 0.07 1.11
N ASP A 110 -5.41 0.32 2.40
CA ASP A 110 -5.27 1.65 3.00
C ASP A 110 -3.81 2.06 3.24
N MET A 111 -2.87 1.15 3.09
CA MET A 111 -1.44 1.43 3.22
C MET A 111 -0.94 2.20 1.98
N PRO A 112 -0.39 3.43 2.14
CA PRO A 112 0.12 4.21 1.02
C PRO A 112 1.40 3.59 0.42
N PRO A 113 1.73 3.90 -0.86
CA PRO A 113 2.98 3.47 -1.48
C PRO A 113 4.17 4.32 -1.00
N GLU A 114 5.34 3.68 -0.87
CA GLU A 114 6.62 4.34 -0.56
C GLU A 114 7.54 4.46 -1.77
N GLY A 115 7.20 3.83 -2.91
CA GLY A 115 8.08 3.72 -4.07
C GLY A 115 8.52 5.02 -4.70
N ASP A 116 7.75 6.11 -4.55
CA ASP A 116 8.09 7.43 -5.09
C ASP A 116 8.90 8.28 -4.10
N ARG A 117 8.97 7.90 -2.82
CA ARG A 117 9.62 8.65 -1.74
C ARG A 117 10.92 8.02 -1.28
N VAL A 118 11.03 6.70 -1.41
CA VAL A 118 12.15 5.90 -0.90
C VAL A 118 12.84 5.17 -2.06
N LYS A 119 14.17 5.21 -2.11
CA LYS A 119 14.96 4.52 -3.14
C LYS A 119 14.81 2.99 -3.03
N PRO A 120 14.90 2.24 -4.14
CA PRO A 120 14.76 0.78 -4.12
C PRO A 120 15.65 0.07 -3.10
N GLU A 121 16.92 0.46 -2.97
CA GLU A 121 17.86 -0.12 -2.00
C GLU A 121 17.38 0.10 -0.56
N GLN A 122 16.87 1.28 -0.27
CA GLN A 122 16.33 1.64 1.04
C GLN A 122 15.02 0.91 1.36
N LEU A 123 14.20 0.61 0.35
CA LEU A 123 13.02 -0.25 0.53
C LEU A 123 13.43 -1.68 0.92
N TRP A 124 14.53 -2.20 0.38
CA TRP A 124 15.08 -3.49 0.79
C TRP A 124 15.64 -3.46 2.22
N ASP A 125 16.26 -2.36 2.63
CA ASP A 125 16.65 -2.13 4.03
C ASP A 125 15.42 -2.13 4.95
N LEU A 126 14.33 -1.51 4.50
CA LEU A 126 13.05 -1.52 5.23
C LEU A 126 12.47 -2.94 5.33
N VAL A 127 12.55 -3.77 4.28
CA VAL A 127 12.19 -5.20 4.34
C VAL A 127 13.02 -5.91 5.42
N ASN A 128 14.34 -5.69 5.48
CA ASN A 128 15.21 -6.27 6.49
C ASN A 128 14.82 -5.84 7.91
N HIS A 129 14.45 -4.56 8.08
CA HIS A 129 13.94 -4.06 9.36
C HIS A 129 12.63 -4.75 9.76
N VAL A 130 11.63 -4.79 8.87
CA VAL A 130 10.33 -5.45 9.11
C VAL A 130 10.55 -6.91 9.51
N ARG A 131 11.41 -7.65 8.80
CA ARG A 131 11.79 -9.02 9.17
C ARG A 131 12.38 -9.12 10.58
N SER A 132 13.11 -8.09 11.01
CA SER A 132 13.73 -8.07 12.34
C SER A 132 12.74 -7.89 13.47
N LEU A 133 11.55 -7.34 13.21
CA LEU A 133 10.51 -7.15 14.21
C LEU A 133 10.02 -8.48 14.79
N ALA A 134 9.78 -9.48 13.93
CA ALA A 134 9.36 -10.82 14.36
C ALA A 134 10.44 -11.57 15.13
N ARG A 135 11.73 -11.26 14.91
CA ARG A 135 12.85 -11.92 15.61
C ARG A 135 13.07 -11.41 17.04
N LYS A 136 12.49 -10.27 17.39
CA LYS A 136 12.68 -9.62 18.70
C LYS A 136 11.71 -10.08 19.78
N GLN A 137 10.67 -10.85 19.42
CA GLN A 137 9.79 -11.41 20.43
C GLN A 137 10.50 -12.57 21.16
N PRO A 138 10.56 -12.55 22.51
CA PRO A 138 10.80 -13.77 23.26
C PRO A 138 9.72 -14.80 22.90
N PRO A 139 10.01 -16.12 22.97
CA PRO A 139 8.95 -17.12 22.80
C PRO A 139 7.78 -16.74 23.68
N ALA A 140 6.57 -16.66 23.07
CA ALA A 140 5.35 -16.39 23.83
C ALA A 140 5.32 -17.40 24.98
N GLU A 141 5.37 -16.91 26.20
CA GLU A 141 5.18 -17.70 27.41
C GLU A 141 3.83 -18.39 27.24
N GLN A 142 3.87 -19.68 26.95
CA GLN A 142 2.65 -20.50 26.82
C GLN A 142 2.01 -20.48 28.21
N LYS A 143 0.96 -19.63 28.34
CA LYS A 143 0.14 -19.63 29.54
C LYS A 143 -0.38 -21.05 29.72
N PRO A 144 -0.08 -21.74 30.84
CA PRO A 144 -0.56 -23.09 31.04
C PRO A 144 -2.08 -23.07 31.00
N SER A 145 -2.65 -23.91 30.11
CA SER A 145 -4.08 -24.17 30.09
C SER A 145 -4.47 -24.86 31.38
N ASN A 146 -5.17 -24.14 32.23
CA ASN A 146 -5.88 -24.72 33.38
C ASN A 146 -7.14 -25.42 32.89
#